data_6b649e861e0d33064881c5882168208e
#
_entry.id   6b649e861e0d33064881c5882168208e
#
_cell.length_a   1.000
_cell.length_b   1.000
_cell.length_c   1.000
_cell.angle_alpha   90.00
_cell.angle_beta   90.00
_cell.angle_gamma   90.00
#
_symmetry.space_group_name_H-M   'P 1'
#
loop_
_entity.id
_entity.type
_entity.pdbx_description
1 polymer ?
#
loop_
_entity_poly.entity_id
_entity_poly.type
_entity_poly.pdbx_seq_one_letter_code
_entity_poly.pdbx_strand_id
1 'polypeptide(L)'
;MIPEKLLEVLKHDGVVAIATLGQDGPHMVNTWNSYIKITDDGRMLIPAGYMQRTEANIAFNSNVLITLGSSKVAGRLGPGTGFLIKGTAAFVTSGPDFDAMKGKFAWARAAVAVTVDSITQTL
;
A
#
# COMPACT_ATOMS: atom_id res chain seq x y z
N MET A 1 -6.78 -1.51 -14.66
CA MET A 1 -6.43 -2.44 -13.56
C MET A 1 -6.85 -1.92 -12.20
N ILE A 2 -6.62 -0.67 -11.87
CA ILE A 2 -7.07 -0.13 -10.57
C ILE A 2 -8.56 0.18 -10.65
N PRO A 3 -9.41 -0.51 -9.86
CA PRO A 3 -10.85 -0.25 -9.90
C PRO A 3 -11.18 1.16 -9.40
N GLU A 4 -12.19 1.78 -9.99
CA GLU A 4 -12.65 3.09 -9.54
C GLU A 4 -13.09 3.07 -8.07
N LYS A 5 -13.70 1.98 -7.61
CA LYS A 5 -14.13 1.83 -6.23
C LYS A 5 -12.94 1.86 -5.27
N LEU A 6 -11.80 1.30 -5.66
CA LEU A 6 -10.58 1.39 -4.85
C LEU A 6 -10.12 2.84 -4.77
N LEU A 7 -10.16 3.59 -5.87
CA LEU A 7 -9.81 5.00 -5.87
C LEU A 7 -10.74 5.81 -4.96
N GLU A 8 -12.03 5.44 -4.92
CA GLU A 8 -12.98 6.06 -3.98
C GLU A 8 -12.58 5.79 -2.53
N VAL A 9 -12.19 4.54 -2.22
CA VAL A 9 -11.73 4.19 -0.87
C VAL A 9 -10.55 5.05 -0.45
N LEU A 10 -9.59 5.28 -1.35
CA LEU A 10 -8.41 6.08 -1.04
C LEU A 10 -8.71 7.55 -0.75
N LYS A 11 -9.89 8.04 -1.12
CA LYS A 11 -10.32 9.41 -0.80
C LYS A 11 -10.80 9.57 0.63
N HIS A 12 -11.08 8.47 1.31
CA HIS A 12 -11.56 8.47 2.69
C HIS A 12 -10.47 7.94 3.60
N ASP A 13 -10.32 8.54 4.76
CA ASP A 13 -9.31 8.08 5.70
C ASP A 13 -9.64 6.67 6.20
N GLY A 14 -8.61 5.90 6.44
CA GLY A 14 -8.74 4.52 6.88
C GLY A 14 -7.40 3.84 6.95
N VAL A 15 -7.34 2.75 7.68
CA VAL A 15 -6.12 1.99 7.89
C VAL A 15 -5.82 1.11 6.67
N VAL A 16 -4.56 1.13 6.25
CA VAL A 16 -4.02 0.18 5.27
C VAL A 16 -3.11 -0.77 6.03
N ALA A 17 -3.26 -2.06 5.81
CA ALA A 17 -2.38 -3.07 6.40
C ALA A 17 -1.49 -3.66 5.32
N ILE A 18 -0.20 -3.76 5.63
CA ILE A 18 0.80 -4.36 4.74
C ILE A 18 1.40 -5.56 5.44
N ALA A 19 1.29 -6.73 4.82
CA ALA A 19 1.89 -7.96 5.31
C ALA A 19 3.07 -8.34 4.45
N THR A 20 4.16 -8.70 5.10
CA THR A 20 5.39 -9.19 4.47
C THR A 20 5.83 -10.48 5.13
N LEU A 21 6.62 -11.28 4.43
CA LEU A 21 7.14 -12.53 4.94
C LEU A 21 8.66 -12.48 4.98
N GLY A 22 9.20 -12.49 6.19
CA GLY A 22 10.64 -12.52 6.41
C GLY A 22 11.13 -13.89 6.84
N GLN A 23 12.42 -13.99 7.16
CA GLN A 23 13.02 -15.24 7.65
C GLN A 23 12.40 -15.69 8.97
N ASP A 24 11.94 -14.73 9.78
CA ASP A 24 11.36 -14.99 11.10
C ASP A 24 9.83 -15.17 11.04
N GLY A 25 9.25 -15.23 9.85
CA GLY A 25 7.82 -15.35 9.68
C GLY A 25 7.14 -14.08 9.20
N PRO A 26 5.80 -14.02 9.29
CA PRO A 26 5.06 -12.87 8.81
C PRO A 26 5.20 -11.66 9.73
N HIS A 27 5.11 -10.47 9.13
CA HIS A 27 5.11 -9.20 9.83
C HIS A 27 4.05 -8.30 9.21
N MET A 28 3.39 -7.50 10.02
CA MET A 28 2.38 -6.56 9.55
C MET A 28 2.68 -5.16 10.07
N VAL A 29 2.35 -4.18 9.25
CA VAL A 29 2.46 -2.76 9.58
C VAL A 29 1.25 -2.03 9.00
N ASN A 30 0.90 -0.91 9.61
CA ASN A 30 -0.20 -0.07 9.11
C ASN A 30 0.32 1.21 8.47
N THR A 31 -0.43 1.68 7.49
CA THR A 31 -0.34 3.02 6.95
C THR A 31 -1.77 3.55 6.74
N TRP A 32 -1.96 4.58 5.96
CA TRP A 32 -3.26 5.24 5.81
C TRP A 32 -3.65 5.35 4.34
N ASN A 33 -4.95 5.26 4.04
CA ASN A 33 -5.48 5.43 2.69
C ASN A 33 -4.98 6.74 2.05
N SER A 34 -4.99 7.83 2.80
CA SER A 34 -4.61 9.15 2.30
C SER A 34 -3.11 9.28 2.00
N TYR A 35 -2.30 8.33 2.44
CA TYR A 35 -0.85 8.34 2.18
C TYR A 35 -0.49 7.68 0.86
N ILE A 36 -1.39 6.88 0.30
CA ILE A 36 -1.10 6.10 -0.90
C ILE A 36 -1.26 6.96 -2.15
N LYS A 37 -0.29 6.86 -3.05
CA LYS A 37 -0.36 7.45 -4.38
C LYS A 37 -0.41 6.33 -5.41
N ILE A 38 -1.37 6.42 -6.33
CA ILE A 38 -1.41 5.55 -7.50
C ILE A 38 -0.67 6.27 -8.62
N THR A 39 0.33 5.62 -9.20
CA THR A 39 1.10 6.18 -10.31
C THR A 39 0.34 6.04 -11.62
N ASP A 40 0.77 6.77 -12.66
CA ASP A 40 0.13 6.71 -13.98
C ASP A 40 0.19 5.30 -14.58
N ASP A 41 1.23 4.53 -14.25
CA ASP A 41 1.38 3.15 -14.72
C ASP A 41 0.74 2.11 -13.77
N GLY A 42 -0.04 2.55 -12.79
CA GLY A 42 -0.85 1.65 -11.96
C GLY A 42 -0.12 1.01 -10.78
N ARG A 43 1.03 1.55 -10.37
CA ARG A 43 1.73 1.10 -9.16
C ARG A 43 1.24 1.90 -7.96
N MET A 44 1.47 1.35 -6.77
CA MET A 44 1.13 2.02 -5.52
C MET A 44 2.41 2.49 -4.84
N LEU A 45 2.44 3.76 -4.45
CA LEU A 45 3.54 4.32 -3.67
C LEU A 45 3.06 4.58 -2.25
N ILE A 46 3.86 4.14 -1.28
CA ILE A 46 3.57 4.26 0.14
C ILE A 46 4.78 4.91 0.81
N PRO A 47 4.61 6.01 1.57
CA PRO A 47 5.74 6.62 2.25
C PRO A 47 6.19 5.77 3.43
N ALA A 48 7.48 5.55 3.56
CA ALA A 48 8.06 4.82 4.69
C ALA A 48 8.83 5.78 5.60
N GLY A 49 8.40 5.90 6.86
CA GLY A 49 9.16 6.60 7.89
C GLY A 49 10.09 5.61 8.60
N TYR A 50 9.51 4.72 9.39
CA TYR A 50 10.24 3.61 10.01
C TYR A 50 10.25 2.40 9.07
N MET A 51 9.48 1.38 9.36
CA MET A 51 9.33 0.17 8.55
C MET A 51 10.62 -0.62 8.31
N GLN A 52 11.53 -0.65 9.29
CA GLN A 52 12.80 -1.38 9.14
C GLN A 52 12.59 -2.88 8.96
N ARG A 53 11.64 -3.48 9.70
CA ARG A 53 11.32 -4.89 9.55
C ARG A 53 10.69 -5.17 8.19
N THR A 54 9.79 -4.30 7.75
CA THR A 54 9.16 -4.41 6.43
C THR A 54 10.21 -4.32 5.33
N GLU A 55 11.15 -3.39 5.45
CA GLU A 55 12.25 -3.26 4.48
C GLU A 55 13.09 -4.52 4.40
N ALA A 56 13.49 -5.07 5.55
CA ALA A 56 14.29 -6.30 5.60
C ALA A 56 13.52 -7.48 4.99
N ASN A 57 12.23 -7.58 5.29
CA ASN A 57 11.40 -8.66 4.76
C ASN A 57 11.24 -8.56 3.24
N ILE A 58 11.03 -7.36 2.72
CA ILE A 58 10.90 -7.14 1.27
C ILE A 58 12.21 -7.48 0.55
N ALA A 59 13.35 -7.18 1.15
CA ALA A 59 14.66 -7.57 0.59
C ALA A 59 14.83 -9.09 0.55
N PHE A 60 14.25 -9.81 1.51
CA PHE A 60 14.29 -11.27 1.57
C PHE A 60 13.25 -11.91 0.64
N ASN A 61 12.02 -11.37 0.66
CA ASN A 61 10.89 -11.83 -0.14
C ASN A 61 10.07 -10.62 -0.54
N SER A 62 10.08 -10.28 -1.82
CA SER A 62 9.44 -9.06 -2.33
C SER A 62 7.91 -9.15 -2.39
N ASN A 63 7.32 -10.34 -2.21
CA ASN A 63 5.87 -10.48 -2.23
C ASN A 63 5.23 -9.78 -1.04
N VAL A 64 4.18 -9.03 -1.30
CA VAL A 64 3.42 -8.32 -0.26
C VAL A 64 1.94 -8.56 -0.42
N LEU A 65 1.22 -8.53 0.70
CA LEU A 65 -0.23 -8.49 0.75
C LEU A 65 -0.62 -7.16 1.38
N ILE A 66 -1.60 -6.49 0.77
CA ILE A 66 -2.10 -5.22 1.28
C ILE A 66 -3.61 -5.31 1.37
N THR A 67 -4.17 -4.92 2.52
CA THR A 67 -5.60 -4.73 2.66
C THR A 67 -5.89 -3.28 2.98
N LEU A 68 -6.98 -2.78 2.42
CA LEU A 68 -7.45 -1.43 2.70
C LEU A 68 -8.98 -1.40 2.54
N GLY A 69 -9.59 -0.41 3.13
CA GLY A 69 -11.04 -0.30 3.06
C GLY A 69 -11.54 1.03 3.60
N SER A 70 -12.84 1.22 3.48
CA SER A 70 -13.54 2.38 4.05
C SER A 70 -14.98 2.02 4.33
N SER A 71 -15.47 2.43 5.48
CA SER A 71 -16.89 2.32 5.83
C SER A 71 -17.76 3.32 5.07
N LYS A 72 -17.15 4.28 4.38
CA LYS A 72 -17.85 5.36 3.65
C LYS A 72 -18.15 5.00 2.20
N VAL A 73 -17.62 3.88 1.70
CA VAL A 73 -17.82 3.45 0.32
C VAL A 73 -18.70 2.21 0.31
N ALA A 74 -19.69 2.19 -0.57
CA ALA A 74 -20.64 1.08 -0.64
C ALA A 74 -19.95 -0.22 -1.05
N GLY A 75 -20.24 -1.27 -0.31
CA GLY A 75 -19.82 -2.62 -0.63
C GLY A 75 -20.95 -3.45 -1.20
N ARG A 76 -20.75 -4.76 -1.29
CA ARG A 76 -21.76 -5.69 -1.84
C ARG A 76 -22.93 -5.90 -0.90
N LEU A 77 -22.71 -5.78 0.41
CA LEU A 77 -23.72 -6.09 1.43
C LEU A 77 -24.27 -4.83 2.11
N GLY A 78 -23.82 -3.65 1.71
CA GLY A 78 -24.23 -2.38 2.32
C GLY A 78 -23.04 -1.43 2.45
N PRO A 79 -23.10 -0.47 3.37
CA PRO A 79 -21.98 0.46 3.58
C PRO A 79 -20.72 -0.28 4.03
N GLY A 80 -19.61 0.12 3.46
CA GLY A 80 -18.31 -0.45 3.76
C GLY A 80 -17.83 -1.44 2.72
N THR A 81 -16.63 -1.20 2.20
CA THR A 81 -15.98 -2.09 1.26
C THR A 81 -14.49 -2.20 1.59
N GLY A 82 -13.85 -3.21 1.04
CA GLY A 82 -12.43 -3.42 1.19
C GLY A 82 -11.85 -4.18 0.02
N PHE A 83 -10.53 -4.16 -0.06
CA PHE A 83 -9.78 -4.81 -1.13
C PHE A 83 -8.58 -5.54 -0.58
N LEU A 84 -8.26 -6.67 -1.21
CA LEU A 84 -7.00 -7.37 -1.03
C LEU A 84 -6.16 -7.16 -2.28
N ILE A 85 -4.97 -6.64 -2.09
CA ILE A 85 -4.02 -6.38 -3.16
C ILE A 85 -2.83 -7.29 -2.96
N LYS A 86 -2.46 -8.02 -4.01
CA LYS A 86 -1.26 -8.85 -4.05
C LYS A 86 -0.29 -8.25 -5.04
N GLY A 87 0.97 -8.21 -4.67
CA GLY A 87 1.99 -7.65 -5.54
C GLY A 87 3.40 -7.89 -5.03
N THR A 88 4.33 -7.20 -5.63
CA THR A 88 5.73 -7.18 -5.22
C THR A 88 6.13 -5.76 -4.89
N ALA A 89 7.03 -5.59 -3.93
CA ALA A 89 7.42 -4.27 -3.46
C ALA A 89 8.93 -4.10 -3.47
N ALA A 90 9.36 -2.85 -3.60
CA ALA A 90 10.74 -2.43 -3.46
C ALA A 90 10.81 -1.19 -2.57
N PHE A 91 11.86 -1.08 -1.75
CA PHE A 91 12.17 0.15 -1.05
C PHE A 91 13.04 1.02 -1.94
N VAL A 92 12.53 2.21 -2.26
CA VAL A 92 13.17 3.15 -3.19
C VAL A 92 13.60 4.38 -2.41
N THR A 93 14.90 4.69 -2.46
CA THR A 93 15.49 5.79 -1.68
C THR A 93 15.96 6.96 -2.53
N SER A 94 15.76 6.90 -3.84
CA SER A 94 16.09 7.98 -4.78
C SER A 94 15.25 7.84 -6.04
N GLY A 95 15.16 8.91 -6.80
CA GLY A 95 14.44 8.94 -8.08
C GLY A 95 12.98 9.39 -7.94
N PRO A 96 12.20 9.29 -9.02
CA PRO A 96 10.86 9.90 -9.08
C PRO A 96 9.89 9.38 -8.01
N ASP A 97 9.89 8.07 -7.73
CA ASP A 97 8.99 7.48 -6.74
C ASP A 97 9.31 8.00 -5.34
N PHE A 98 10.60 8.03 -4.98
CA PHE A 98 11.03 8.60 -3.70
C PHE A 98 10.67 10.08 -3.62
N ASP A 99 10.97 10.84 -4.67
CA ASP A 99 10.71 12.29 -4.70
C ASP A 99 9.23 12.60 -4.52
N ALA A 100 8.36 11.81 -5.13
CA ALA A 100 6.91 11.96 -4.98
C ALA A 100 6.47 11.81 -3.52
N MET A 101 7.02 10.82 -2.81
CA MET A 101 6.68 10.58 -1.41
C MET A 101 7.34 11.61 -0.49
N LYS A 102 8.61 11.93 -0.72
CA LYS A 102 9.35 12.90 0.09
C LYS A 102 8.77 14.30 -0.04
N GLY A 103 8.32 14.66 -1.24
CA GLY A 103 7.72 15.98 -1.48
C GLY A 103 6.42 16.19 -0.73
N LYS A 104 5.67 15.11 -0.48
CA LYS A 104 4.39 15.16 0.25
C LYS A 104 4.57 14.90 1.74
N PHE A 105 5.54 14.06 2.10
CA PHE A 105 5.78 13.64 3.49
C PHE A 105 7.26 13.86 3.82
N ALA A 106 7.54 14.97 4.50
CA ALA A 106 8.93 15.37 4.82
C ALA A 106 9.67 14.30 5.65
N TRP A 107 8.93 13.51 6.43
CA TRP A 107 9.48 12.44 7.28
C TRP A 107 9.79 11.15 6.51
N ALA A 108 9.39 11.05 5.24
CA ALA A 108 9.63 9.83 4.47
C ALA A 108 11.13 9.65 4.20
N ARG A 109 11.65 8.46 4.55
CA ARG A 109 13.03 8.06 4.23
C ARG A 109 13.12 7.18 2.99
N ALA A 110 11.97 6.68 2.54
CA ALA A 110 11.86 5.82 1.36
C ALA A 110 10.44 5.84 0.83
N ALA A 111 10.28 5.39 -0.40
CA ALA A 111 8.99 5.01 -0.96
C ALA A 111 8.94 3.49 -1.05
N VAL A 112 7.85 2.90 -0.57
CA VAL A 112 7.55 1.50 -0.87
C VAL A 112 6.80 1.49 -2.19
N ALA A 113 7.44 1.00 -3.24
CA ALA A 113 6.84 0.96 -4.59
C ALA A 113 6.29 -0.43 -4.84
N VAL A 114 4.97 -0.54 -4.99
CA VAL A 114 4.28 -1.82 -5.15
C VAL A 114 3.84 -1.98 -6.60
N THR A 115 4.33 -3.05 -7.23
CA THR A 115 3.81 -3.51 -8.52
C THR A 115 2.66 -4.46 -8.24
N VAL A 116 1.47 -4.11 -8.73
CA VAL A 116 0.23 -4.82 -8.41
C VAL A 116 0.05 -6.01 -9.33
N ASP A 117 -0.10 -7.21 -8.78
CA ASP A 117 -0.40 -8.42 -9.52
C ASP A 117 -1.90 -8.68 -9.60
N SER A 118 -2.62 -8.50 -8.50
CA SER A 118 -4.07 -8.69 -8.46
C SER A 118 -4.73 -7.80 -7.40
N ILE A 119 -5.99 -7.47 -7.66
CA ILE A 119 -6.84 -6.71 -6.75
C ILE A 119 -8.18 -7.44 -6.67
N THR A 120 -8.60 -7.78 -5.45
CA THR A 120 -9.86 -8.47 -5.20
C THR A 120 -10.68 -7.67 -4.21
N GLN A 121 -11.92 -7.36 -4.55
CA GLN A 121 -12.86 -6.76 -3.60
C GLN A 121 -13.29 -7.81 -2.60
N THR A 122 -13.16 -7.49 -1.30
CA THR A 122 -13.42 -8.45 -0.21
C THR A 122 -14.78 -8.23 0.47
N LEU A 123 -15.37 -7.05 0.28
CA LEU A 123 -16.70 -6.72 0.84
C LEU A 123 -17.63 -6.05 -0.21
#